data_d72564bc963f31e21b2f7635b38dbe3b
#
_entry.id   d72564bc963f31e21b2f7635b38dbe3b
#
_cell.length_a   1.000
_cell.length_b   1.000
_cell.length_c   1.000
_cell.angle_alpha   90.00
_cell.angle_beta   90.00
_cell.angle_gamma   90.00
#
_symmetry.space_group_name_H-M   'P 1'
#
loop_
_entity.id
_entity.type
_entity.pdbx_description
1 polymer ?
#
loop_
_entity_poly.entity_id
_entity_poly.type
_entity_poly.pdbx_seq_one_letter_code
_entity_poly.pdbx_strand_id
1 'polypeptide(L)'
;IRGFALLGILLVNILSFGAVSAMAYNPTYGLETTYDIMIWVLVEIIAEGAMRAMFSILFGAGIVMFLSKGNNRKKLHFKRTFWLLIFGLINGYILMWPGDILFTFALAGFGLYFLSEKSPKTVALISVILFLSLCAYTVTLNIGLDYLRQMGIYDQSAAKEWSQFYELFAPSEAFVQKELAMRKGSF
;
A
#
# COMPACT_ATOMS: atom_id res chain seq x y z
N ILE A 1 -19.89 9.94 -3.13
CA ILE A 1 -19.14 9.03 -2.23
C ILE A 1 -17.77 8.68 -2.85
N ARG A 2 -17.68 8.18 -4.11
CA ARG A 2 -16.39 7.83 -4.75
C ARG A 2 -15.42 9.00 -4.84
N GLY A 3 -15.89 10.19 -5.20
CA GLY A 3 -15.04 11.39 -5.25
C GLY A 3 -14.51 11.79 -3.87
N PHE A 4 -15.30 11.60 -2.81
CA PHE A 4 -14.86 11.84 -1.45
C PHE A 4 -13.75 10.85 -1.00
N ALA A 5 -13.88 9.57 -1.37
CA ALA A 5 -12.83 8.58 -1.11
C ALA A 5 -11.50 8.92 -1.83
N LEU A 6 -11.56 9.49 -3.03
CA LEU A 6 -10.36 9.94 -3.76
C LEU A 6 -9.65 11.10 -3.05
N LEU A 7 -10.38 12.01 -2.40
CA LEU A 7 -9.76 13.07 -1.59
C LEU A 7 -8.94 12.50 -0.43
N GLY A 8 -9.42 11.42 0.20
CA GLY A 8 -8.66 10.73 1.24
C GLY A 8 -7.35 10.14 0.74
N ILE A 9 -7.36 9.55 -0.45
CA ILE A 9 -6.14 9.04 -1.09
C ILE A 9 -5.14 10.17 -1.36
N LEU A 10 -5.61 11.36 -1.74
CA LEU A 10 -4.75 12.52 -1.91
C LEU A 10 -4.10 12.93 -0.59
N LEU A 11 -4.84 12.94 0.53
CA LEU A 11 -4.31 13.29 1.84
C LEU A 11 -3.21 12.33 2.31
N VAL A 12 -3.36 11.03 2.07
CA VAL A 12 -2.31 10.04 2.37
C VAL A 12 -1.08 10.27 1.51
N ASN A 13 -1.28 10.48 0.21
CA ASN A 13 -0.17 10.64 -0.73
C ASN A 13 0.60 11.95 -0.53
N ILE A 14 -0.04 13.01 -0.01
CA ILE A 14 0.62 14.30 0.20
C ILE A 14 1.79 14.19 1.19
N LEU A 15 1.67 13.34 2.21
CA LEU A 15 2.76 13.05 3.15
C LEU A 15 3.94 12.39 2.44
N SER A 16 3.66 11.45 1.56
CA SER A 16 4.71 10.75 0.77
C SER A 16 5.40 11.67 -0.23
N PHE A 17 4.75 12.73 -0.70
CA PHE A 17 5.37 13.72 -1.58
C PHE A 17 6.19 14.77 -0.83
N GLY A 18 5.73 15.20 0.33
CA GLY A 18 6.30 16.35 1.06
C GLY A 18 7.23 15.99 2.21
N ALA A 19 7.14 14.77 2.74
CA ALA A 19 7.85 14.35 3.94
C ALA A 19 8.92 13.28 3.65
N VAL A 20 9.82 13.05 4.61
CA VAL A 20 10.78 11.95 4.58
C VAL A 20 10.02 10.62 4.56
N SER A 21 10.50 9.65 3.79
CA SER A 21 9.81 8.36 3.61
C SER A 21 9.53 7.64 4.93
N ALA A 22 10.43 7.74 5.89
CA ALA A 22 10.26 7.16 7.22
C ALA A 22 9.08 7.76 8.01
N MET A 23 8.74 9.03 7.78
CA MET A 23 7.63 9.71 8.46
C MET A 23 6.26 9.06 8.15
N ALA A 24 6.12 8.43 6.99
CA ALA A 24 4.91 7.70 6.64
C ALA A 24 4.63 6.51 7.57
N TYR A 25 5.69 5.93 8.17
CA TYR A 25 5.59 4.76 9.04
C TYR A 25 5.86 5.08 10.51
N ASN A 26 6.62 6.14 10.77
CA ASN A 26 7.04 6.52 12.10
C ASN A 26 7.01 8.04 12.27
N PRO A 27 6.01 8.58 12.98
CA PRO A 27 5.82 10.03 13.13
C PRO A 27 6.93 10.73 13.92
N THR A 28 7.78 9.99 14.64
CA THR A 28 8.92 10.59 15.37
C THR A 28 9.99 11.17 14.45
N TYR A 29 9.99 10.79 13.16
CA TYR A 29 10.90 11.35 12.16
C TYR A 29 10.25 12.53 11.44
N GLY A 30 10.50 13.74 11.91
CA GLY A 30 10.08 14.98 11.25
C GLY A 30 8.82 15.66 11.79
N LEU A 31 8.20 15.12 12.85
CA LEU A 31 7.15 15.81 13.59
C LEU A 31 7.72 16.29 14.94
N GLU A 32 7.74 17.60 15.13
CA GLU A 32 8.35 18.22 16.32
C GLU A 32 7.32 18.58 17.39
N THR A 33 6.06 18.78 17.00
CA THR A 33 5.02 19.22 17.91
C THR A 33 3.95 18.17 18.16
N THR A 34 3.31 18.23 19.35
CA THR A 34 2.17 17.37 19.67
C THR A 34 1.01 17.54 18.68
N TYR A 35 0.84 18.74 18.13
CA TYR A 35 -0.20 19.00 17.12
C TYR A 35 0.08 18.27 15.82
N ASP A 36 1.33 18.22 15.37
CA ASP A 36 1.72 17.48 14.16
C ASP A 36 1.42 15.99 14.32
N ILE A 37 1.73 15.41 15.48
CA ILE A 37 1.43 14.01 15.80
C ILE A 37 -0.09 13.78 15.80
N MET A 38 -0.88 14.66 16.39
CA MET A 38 -2.34 14.55 16.37
C MET A 38 -2.91 14.61 14.94
N ILE A 39 -2.43 15.52 14.11
CA ILE A 39 -2.84 15.62 12.72
C ILE A 39 -2.44 14.36 11.96
N TRP A 40 -1.23 13.85 12.16
CA TRP A 40 -0.78 12.61 11.55
C TRP A 40 -1.70 11.43 11.93
N VAL A 41 -2.01 11.25 13.22
CA VAL A 41 -2.94 10.21 13.71
C VAL A 41 -4.33 10.34 13.07
N LEU A 42 -4.85 11.56 12.95
CA LEU A 42 -6.14 11.79 12.29
C LEU A 42 -6.11 11.42 10.81
N VAL A 43 -5.04 11.76 10.10
CA VAL A 43 -4.85 11.39 8.68
C VAL A 43 -4.75 9.88 8.54
N GLU A 44 -3.99 9.20 9.41
CA GLU A 44 -3.87 7.74 9.43
C GLU A 44 -5.23 7.05 9.63
N ILE A 45 -6.00 7.47 10.62
CA ILE A 45 -7.29 6.84 10.92
C ILE A 45 -8.32 7.12 9.82
N ILE A 46 -8.43 8.38 9.39
CA ILE A 46 -9.50 8.80 8.47
C ILE A 46 -9.12 8.49 7.02
N ALA A 47 -7.95 8.93 6.58
CA ALA A 47 -7.59 8.82 5.17
C ALA A 47 -7.00 7.44 4.84
N GLU A 48 -6.02 6.97 5.59
CA GLU A 48 -5.40 5.67 5.37
C GLU A 48 -6.35 4.53 5.73
N GLY A 49 -6.98 4.56 6.90
CA GLY A 49 -7.89 3.52 7.36
C GLY A 49 -9.26 3.59 6.67
N ALA A 50 -10.07 4.59 7.00
CA ALA A 50 -11.47 4.62 6.60
C ALA A 50 -11.69 4.89 5.10
N MET A 51 -10.99 5.88 4.51
CA MET A 51 -11.23 6.24 3.11
C MET A 51 -10.64 5.22 2.15
N ARG A 52 -9.49 4.62 2.45
CA ARG A 52 -8.91 3.52 1.67
C ARG A 52 -9.82 2.28 1.73
N ALA A 53 -10.35 1.92 2.89
CA ALA A 53 -11.31 0.82 3.04
C ALA A 53 -12.59 1.09 2.23
N MET A 54 -13.16 2.30 2.34
CA MET A 54 -14.33 2.71 1.57
C MET A 54 -14.08 2.65 0.07
N PHE A 55 -12.93 3.10 -0.41
CA PHE A 55 -12.55 3.01 -1.82
C PHE A 55 -12.48 1.55 -2.30
N SER A 56 -11.87 0.66 -1.51
CA SER A 56 -11.76 -0.76 -1.82
C SER A 56 -13.15 -1.45 -1.89
N ILE A 57 -14.03 -1.14 -0.95
CA ILE A 57 -15.41 -1.65 -0.96
C ILE A 57 -16.17 -1.15 -2.20
N LEU A 58 -16.07 0.13 -2.53
CA LEU A 58 -16.73 0.72 -3.70
C LEU A 58 -16.16 0.18 -5.02
N PHE A 59 -14.87 -0.15 -5.05
CA PHE A 59 -14.24 -0.78 -6.20
C PHE A 59 -14.80 -2.19 -6.41
N GLY A 60 -14.81 -3.02 -5.36
CA GLY A 60 -15.35 -4.38 -5.41
C GLY A 60 -16.83 -4.41 -5.78
N ALA A 61 -17.65 -3.62 -5.10
CA ALA A 61 -19.08 -3.48 -5.42
C ALA A 61 -19.31 -3.02 -6.87
N GLY A 62 -18.48 -2.07 -7.33
CA GLY A 62 -18.52 -1.57 -8.70
C GLY A 62 -18.25 -2.65 -9.75
N ILE A 63 -17.31 -3.56 -9.50
CA ILE A 63 -17.02 -4.70 -10.40
C ILE A 63 -18.20 -5.66 -10.43
N VAL A 64 -18.73 -6.07 -9.28
CA VAL A 64 -19.86 -6.99 -9.22
C VAL A 64 -21.09 -6.41 -9.93
N MET A 65 -21.45 -5.16 -9.65
CA MET A 65 -22.57 -4.47 -10.31
C MET A 65 -22.34 -4.29 -11.83
N PHE A 66 -21.10 -4.13 -12.25
CA PHE A 66 -20.77 -4.01 -13.66
C PHE A 66 -20.92 -5.34 -14.39
N LEU A 67 -20.42 -6.43 -13.80
CA LEU A 67 -20.48 -7.77 -14.38
C LEU A 67 -21.90 -8.34 -14.42
N SER A 68 -22.76 -7.99 -13.46
CA SER A 68 -24.17 -8.45 -13.40
C SER A 68 -25.04 -7.94 -14.55
N LYS A 69 -24.60 -6.94 -15.31
CA LYS A 69 -25.37 -6.29 -16.41
C LYS A 69 -25.30 -7.00 -17.77
N GLY A 70 -24.74 -8.23 -17.86
CA GLY A 70 -24.79 -9.05 -19.07
C GLY A 70 -23.44 -9.48 -19.66
N ASN A 71 -23.47 -10.49 -20.55
CA ASN A 71 -22.29 -11.20 -21.06
C ASN A 71 -21.24 -10.34 -21.80
N ASN A 72 -21.65 -9.29 -22.52
CA ASN A 72 -20.73 -8.39 -23.21
C ASN A 72 -19.85 -7.57 -22.24
N ARG A 73 -20.19 -7.52 -20.97
CA ARG A 73 -19.45 -6.76 -19.95
C ARG A 73 -18.17 -7.46 -19.49
N LYS A 74 -18.08 -8.78 -19.63
CA LYS A 74 -16.86 -9.55 -19.28
C LYS A 74 -15.65 -9.06 -20.08
N LYS A 75 -15.77 -8.99 -21.40
CA LYS A 75 -14.69 -8.49 -22.28
C LYS A 75 -14.28 -7.05 -21.96
N LEU A 76 -15.26 -6.21 -21.66
CA LEU A 76 -15.02 -4.81 -21.31
C LEU A 76 -14.36 -4.68 -19.92
N HIS A 77 -14.74 -5.55 -18.95
CA HIS A 77 -14.08 -5.61 -17.65
C HIS A 77 -12.58 -5.93 -17.78
N PHE A 78 -12.24 -7.00 -18.52
CA PHE A 78 -10.84 -7.37 -18.76
C PHE A 78 -10.06 -6.25 -19.45
N LYS A 79 -10.64 -5.60 -20.46
CA LYS A 79 -10.00 -4.46 -21.12
C LYS A 79 -9.72 -3.30 -20.17
N ARG A 80 -10.66 -2.95 -19.30
CA ARG A 80 -10.49 -1.89 -18.30
C ARG A 80 -9.43 -2.25 -17.27
N THR A 81 -9.47 -3.47 -16.73
CA THR A 81 -8.52 -3.97 -15.74
C THR A 81 -7.11 -4.06 -16.33
N PHE A 82 -6.99 -4.46 -17.60
CA PHE A 82 -5.72 -4.48 -18.32
C PHE A 82 -5.12 -3.07 -18.48
N TRP A 83 -5.92 -2.08 -18.86
CA TRP A 83 -5.45 -0.70 -18.92
C TRP A 83 -5.06 -0.17 -17.55
N LEU A 84 -5.80 -0.52 -16.51
CA LEU A 84 -5.45 -0.17 -15.14
C LEU A 84 -4.09 -0.76 -14.73
N LEU A 85 -3.82 -2.02 -15.14
CA LEU A 85 -2.52 -2.67 -14.94
C LEU A 85 -1.39 -1.92 -15.66
N ILE A 86 -1.60 -1.57 -16.94
CA ILE A 86 -0.59 -0.81 -17.72
C ILE A 86 -0.30 0.53 -17.06
N PHE A 87 -1.33 1.29 -16.67
CA PHE A 87 -1.12 2.56 -15.98
C PHE A 87 -0.43 2.40 -14.64
N GLY A 88 -0.74 1.35 -13.86
CA GLY A 88 -0.03 1.02 -12.64
C GLY A 88 1.44 0.69 -12.86
N LEU A 89 1.77 -0.07 -13.91
CA LEU A 89 3.15 -0.36 -14.29
C LEU A 89 3.91 0.90 -14.74
N ILE A 90 3.28 1.75 -15.53
CA ILE A 90 3.87 3.04 -15.95
C ILE A 90 4.15 3.89 -14.72
N ASN A 91 3.19 4.00 -13.80
CA ASN A 91 3.33 4.79 -12.59
C ASN A 91 4.46 4.25 -11.69
N GLY A 92 4.48 2.95 -11.45
CA GLY A 92 5.49 2.31 -10.61
C GLY A 92 6.91 2.32 -11.18
N TYR A 93 7.06 2.02 -12.51
CA TYR A 93 8.38 1.85 -13.11
C TYR A 93 8.92 3.09 -13.83
N ILE A 94 8.05 3.90 -14.46
CA ILE A 94 8.47 5.09 -15.21
C ILE A 94 8.46 6.32 -14.31
N LEU A 95 7.38 6.51 -13.54
CA LEU A 95 7.27 7.61 -12.58
C LEU A 95 7.93 7.30 -11.24
N MET A 96 8.45 6.06 -11.07
CA MET A 96 9.16 5.60 -9.87
C MET A 96 8.36 5.85 -8.57
N TRP A 97 7.02 5.70 -8.65
CA TRP A 97 6.13 5.89 -7.52
C TRP A 97 5.83 4.58 -6.80
N PRO A 98 6.49 4.29 -5.65
CA PRO A 98 6.35 3.00 -4.95
C PRO A 98 4.98 2.82 -4.28
N GLY A 99 4.24 3.91 -4.05
CA GLY A 99 2.90 3.91 -3.45
C GLY A 99 1.76 3.68 -4.45
N ASP A 100 2.03 3.12 -5.66
CA ASP A 100 0.97 2.95 -6.66
C ASP A 100 -0.05 1.90 -6.25
N ILE A 101 -1.30 2.34 -6.16
CA ILE A 101 -2.45 1.49 -5.87
C ILE A 101 -3.10 0.91 -7.12
N LEU A 102 -2.83 1.46 -8.31
CA LEU A 102 -3.48 1.05 -9.56
C LEU A 102 -3.10 -0.39 -9.93
N PHE A 103 -1.81 -0.72 -9.77
CA PHE A 103 -1.31 -2.07 -9.99
C PHE A 103 -2.01 -3.10 -9.09
N THR A 104 -2.10 -2.79 -7.78
CA THR A 104 -2.76 -3.65 -6.79
C THR A 104 -4.25 -3.82 -7.09
N PHE A 105 -4.94 -2.73 -7.43
CA PHE A 105 -6.36 -2.78 -7.82
C PHE A 105 -6.58 -3.51 -9.15
N ALA A 106 -5.65 -3.45 -10.08
CA ALA A 106 -5.73 -4.23 -11.31
C ALA A 106 -5.64 -5.74 -11.01
N LEU A 107 -4.67 -6.18 -10.21
CA LEU A 107 -4.55 -7.58 -9.79
C LEU A 107 -5.80 -8.05 -9.04
N ALA A 108 -6.28 -7.25 -8.08
CA ALA A 108 -7.52 -7.52 -7.37
C ALA A 108 -8.72 -7.60 -8.33
N GLY A 109 -8.78 -6.73 -9.34
CA GLY A 109 -9.82 -6.72 -10.37
C GLY A 109 -9.87 -8.00 -11.19
N PHE A 110 -8.73 -8.58 -11.56
CA PHE A 110 -8.67 -9.89 -12.19
C PHE A 110 -9.17 -11.00 -11.26
N GLY A 111 -8.73 -11.00 -10.00
CA GLY A 111 -9.19 -11.98 -8.99
C GLY A 111 -10.69 -11.89 -8.71
N LEU A 112 -11.22 -10.69 -8.56
CA LEU A 112 -12.65 -10.44 -8.30
C LEU A 112 -13.55 -10.93 -9.43
N TYR A 113 -13.07 -10.99 -10.67
CA TYR A 113 -13.82 -11.59 -11.76
C TYR A 113 -14.22 -13.05 -11.46
N PHE A 114 -13.27 -13.86 -10.99
CA PHE A 114 -13.52 -15.26 -10.65
C PHE A 114 -14.39 -15.43 -9.40
N LEU A 115 -14.39 -14.44 -8.51
CA LEU A 115 -15.18 -14.43 -7.29
C LEU A 115 -16.59 -13.86 -7.50
N SER A 116 -16.82 -13.10 -8.57
CA SER A 116 -18.09 -12.39 -8.81
C SER A 116 -19.31 -13.29 -8.99
N GLU A 117 -19.10 -14.55 -9.40
CA GLU A 117 -20.16 -15.56 -9.60
C GLU A 117 -20.31 -16.50 -8.37
N LYS A 118 -19.48 -16.33 -7.34
CA LYS A 118 -19.52 -17.16 -6.13
C LYS A 118 -20.54 -16.65 -5.11
N SER A 119 -20.98 -17.54 -4.22
CA SER A 119 -21.89 -17.15 -3.15
C SER A 119 -21.25 -16.14 -2.19
N PRO A 120 -21.99 -15.22 -1.57
CA PRO A 120 -21.44 -14.27 -0.60
C PRO A 120 -20.71 -14.95 0.56
N LYS A 121 -21.18 -16.11 1.01
CA LYS A 121 -20.53 -16.91 2.07
C LYS A 121 -19.14 -17.41 1.62
N THR A 122 -19.02 -17.90 0.38
CA THR A 122 -17.76 -18.35 -0.19
C THR A 122 -16.78 -17.20 -0.32
N VAL A 123 -17.22 -16.03 -0.79
CA VAL A 123 -16.38 -14.84 -0.91
C VAL A 123 -15.88 -14.38 0.45
N ALA A 124 -16.77 -14.33 1.46
CA ALA A 124 -16.41 -13.97 2.82
C ALA A 124 -15.38 -14.97 3.41
N LEU A 125 -15.58 -16.27 3.22
CA LEU A 125 -14.63 -17.29 3.69
C LEU A 125 -13.25 -17.12 3.03
N ILE A 126 -13.19 -16.94 1.71
CA ILE A 126 -11.94 -16.70 0.99
C ILE A 126 -11.26 -15.44 1.51
N SER A 127 -11.99 -14.35 1.74
CA SER A 127 -11.44 -13.11 2.27
C SER A 127 -10.84 -13.28 3.66
N VAL A 128 -11.50 -14.03 4.55
CA VAL A 128 -10.98 -14.35 5.89
C VAL A 128 -9.72 -15.20 5.79
N ILE A 129 -9.72 -16.23 4.95
CA ILE A 129 -8.55 -17.10 4.75
C ILE A 129 -7.35 -16.28 4.23
N LEU A 130 -7.55 -15.42 3.22
CA LEU A 130 -6.50 -14.57 2.68
C LEU A 130 -5.98 -13.59 3.74
N PHE A 131 -6.86 -12.99 4.53
CA PHE A 131 -6.45 -12.10 5.63
C PHE A 131 -5.62 -12.84 6.67
N LEU A 132 -6.10 -13.99 7.15
CA LEU A 132 -5.37 -14.79 8.13
C LEU A 132 -4.04 -15.31 7.60
N SER A 133 -3.98 -15.71 6.32
CA SER A 133 -2.73 -16.15 5.68
C SER A 133 -1.71 -15.02 5.59
N LEU A 134 -2.15 -13.80 5.29
CA LEU A 134 -1.28 -12.62 5.27
C LEU A 134 -0.78 -12.27 6.68
N CYS A 135 -1.65 -12.30 7.68
CA CYS A 135 -1.24 -12.12 9.09
C CYS A 135 -0.24 -13.19 9.53
N ALA A 136 -0.50 -14.46 9.22
CA ALA A 136 0.43 -15.54 9.53
C ALA A 136 1.78 -15.38 8.82
N TYR A 137 1.76 -14.98 7.55
CA TYR A 137 2.98 -14.69 6.78
C TYR A 137 3.80 -13.57 7.43
N THR A 138 3.18 -12.43 7.77
CA THR A 138 3.90 -11.31 8.39
C THR A 138 4.46 -11.67 9.76
N VAL A 139 3.72 -12.40 10.60
CA VAL A 139 4.20 -12.88 11.90
C VAL A 139 5.38 -13.84 11.73
N THR A 140 5.25 -14.84 10.83
CA THR A 140 6.31 -15.82 10.56
C THR A 140 7.57 -15.16 10.02
N LEU A 141 7.41 -14.17 9.12
CA LEU A 141 8.52 -13.41 8.58
C LEU A 141 9.26 -12.67 9.70
N ASN A 142 8.56 -11.95 10.56
CA ASN A 142 9.18 -11.21 11.67
C ASN A 142 9.90 -12.13 12.65
N ILE A 143 9.28 -13.25 13.06
CA ILE A 143 9.90 -14.23 13.94
C ILE A 143 11.14 -14.87 13.28
N GLY A 144 11.04 -15.20 11.98
CA GLY A 144 12.16 -15.76 11.23
C GLY A 144 13.35 -14.80 11.14
N LEU A 145 13.07 -13.54 10.89
CA LEU A 145 14.09 -12.49 10.82
C LEU A 145 14.75 -12.24 12.18
N ASP A 146 13.99 -12.19 13.27
CA ASP A 146 14.54 -12.07 14.62
C ASP A 146 15.40 -13.29 15.01
N TYR A 147 14.96 -14.50 14.65
CA TYR A 147 15.72 -15.70 14.88
C TYR A 147 17.07 -15.69 14.13
N LEU A 148 17.06 -15.35 12.85
CA LEU A 148 18.28 -15.23 12.05
C LEU A 148 19.22 -14.16 12.64
N ARG A 149 18.69 -13.02 13.10
CA ARG A 149 19.45 -11.97 13.76
C ARG A 149 20.13 -12.45 15.03
N GLN A 150 19.43 -13.21 15.88
CA GLN A 150 19.99 -13.73 17.14
C GLN A 150 21.08 -14.78 16.89
N MET A 151 20.94 -15.59 15.84
CA MET A 151 21.90 -16.64 15.51
C MET A 151 23.19 -16.13 14.87
N GLY A 152 23.28 -14.85 14.51
CA GLY A 152 24.46 -14.28 13.86
C GLY A 152 24.78 -14.91 12.49
N ILE A 153 23.81 -15.57 11.87
CA ILE A 153 23.95 -16.29 10.57
C ILE A 153 23.93 -15.29 9.40
N TYR A 154 24.25 -14.03 9.63
CA TYR A 154 24.29 -13.07 8.57
C TYR A 154 25.65 -13.09 7.88
N ASP A 155 25.66 -13.49 6.62
CA ASP A 155 26.70 -13.06 5.71
C ASP A 155 26.75 -11.51 5.65
N GLN A 156 27.93 -10.93 5.53
CA GLN A 156 28.10 -9.46 5.53
C GLN A 156 27.28 -8.76 4.43
N SER A 157 27.00 -9.45 3.31
CA SER A 157 26.14 -8.97 2.25
C SER A 157 24.67 -8.88 2.70
N ALA A 158 24.14 -9.91 3.35
CA ALA A 158 22.79 -9.93 3.89
C ALA A 158 22.58 -8.90 5.00
N ALA A 159 23.60 -8.69 5.86
CA ALA A 159 23.57 -7.65 6.88
C ALA A 159 23.48 -6.24 6.28
N LYS A 160 24.13 -6.01 5.14
CA LYS A 160 24.08 -4.73 4.41
C LYS A 160 22.72 -4.49 3.77
N GLU A 161 22.14 -5.49 3.11
CA GLU A 161 20.80 -5.37 2.53
C GLU A 161 19.74 -5.15 3.63
N TRP A 162 19.90 -5.84 4.75
CA TRP A 162 19.02 -5.69 5.90
C TRP A 162 19.14 -4.30 6.53
N SER A 163 20.35 -3.75 6.67
CA SER A 163 20.54 -2.39 7.19
C SER A 163 19.86 -1.35 6.29
N GLN A 164 19.95 -1.51 4.98
CA GLN A 164 19.28 -0.63 4.01
C GLN A 164 17.77 -0.72 4.11
N PHE A 165 17.22 -1.94 4.29
CA PHE A 165 15.80 -2.12 4.51
C PHE A 165 15.34 -1.50 5.83
N TYR A 166 16.13 -1.68 6.89
CA TYR A 166 15.82 -1.11 8.20
C TYR A 166 15.90 0.43 8.22
N GLU A 167 16.78 1.02 7.42
CA GLU A 167 16.86 2.48 7.25
C GLU A 167 15.58 3.11 6.66
N LEU A 168 14.73 2.35 5.96
CA LEU A 168 13.44 2.85 5.50
C LEU A 168 12.44 3.08 6.66
N PHE A 169 12.56 2.32 7.74
CA PHE A 169 11.65 2.40 8.89
C PHE A 169 12.25 3.14 10.09
N ALA A 170 13.56 3.09 10.24
CA ALA A 170 14.32 3.74 11.31
C ALA A 170 15.61 4.33 10.72
N PRO A 171 15.50 5.40 9.91
CA PRO A 171 16.64 5.99 9.23
C PRO A 171 17.63 6.60 10.20
N SER A 172 18.90 6.54 9.85
CA SER A 172 19.95 7.33 10.50
C SER A 172 19.75 8.82 10.20
N GLU A 173 20.23 9.70 11.09
CA GLU A 173 20.17 11.15 10.86
C GLU A 173 20.81 11.54 9.52
N ALA A 174 21.91 10.90 9.15
CA ALA A 174 22.59 11.11 7.89
C ALA A 174 21.70 10.77 6.67
N PHE A 175 20.92 9.70 6.76
CA PHE A 175 19.97 9.32 5.71
C PHE A 175 18.84 10.35 5.60
N VAL A 176 18.27 10.79 6.73
CA VAL A 176 17.21 11.83 6.78
C VAL A 176 17.70 13.13 6.15
N GLN A 177 18.89 13.59 6.52
CA GLN A 177 19.47 14.82 5.97
C GLN A 177 19.73 14.71 4.47
N LYS A 178 20.21 13.57 4.00
CA LYS A 178 20.41 13.31 2.57
C LYS A 178 19.08 13.33 1.80
N GLU A 179 18.04 12.69 2.32
CA GLU A 179 16.72 12.69 1.70
C GLU A 179 16.11 14.10 1.66
N LEU A 180 16.24 14.86 2.75
CA LEU A 180 15.78 16.26 2.81
C LEU A 180 16.53 17.15 1.81
N ALA A 181 17.85 17.00 1.68
CA ALA A 181 18.65 17.73 0.72
C ALA A 181 18.19 17.45 -0.73
N MET A 182 17.98 16.18 -1.07
CA MET A 182 17.46 15.79 -2.40
C MET A 182 16.07 16.39 -2.69
N ARG A 183 15.17 16.40 -1.70
CA ARG A 183 13.82 16.94 -1.85
C ARG A 183 13.78 18.48 -1.95
N LYS A 184 14.74 19.17 -1.31
CA LYS A 184 14.87 20.64 -1.39
C LYS A 184 15.56 21.11 -2.69
N GLY A 185 15.98 20.17 -3.55
CA GLY A 185 16.60 20.51 -4.84
C GLY A 185 18.01 21.07 -4.73
N SER A 186 18.68 20.90 -3.60
CA SER A 186 20.11 21.20 -3.49
C SER A 186 20.87 19.96 -3.98
N PHE A 187 21.20 19.96 -5.27
CA PHE A 187 22.16 19.04 -5.89
C PHE A 187 23.58 19.51 -5.63
#